data_e7e013a17098962d2f39d445834ea869
#
_entry.id   e7e013a17098962d2f39d445834ea869
#
_cell.length_a   1.000
_cell.length_b   1.000
_cell.length_c   1.000
_cell.angle_alpha   90.00
_cell.angle_beta   90.00
_cell.angle_gamma   90.00
#
_symmetry.space_group_name_H-M   'P 1'
#
loop_
_entity.id
_entity.type
_entity.pdbx_description
1 polymer ?
#
loop_
_entity_poly.entity_id
_entity_poly.type
_entity_poly.pdbx_seq_one_letter_code
_entity_poly.pdbx_strand_id
1 'polypeptide(L)'
;MTRQYSLDLLEKIQEKQETINVQGAEVLVKNIPDCDEKGAMDPRLYKDMKVQMNIMRFMPKNMMKMDASEKSVKNMRKQFNGIKSVPIVTKDINITNETVKTEDGYDIPIRIYNSISKRENAPILYFIHGGGFMAGSPDVVEELVKLIVEKTDILAVSVDYRLAPEHPYPIGHTDCYTTLKWIYENAEAFGGDKNNIFVAGDSAGGNLTQYCTTRDMEDGRNLVKGQLLLYPTINMCDYEDEFYSWSIDKYEIAPKYKKGLEKLLNVMHSMAGGMAEILGTQDIHSKYLSPYVDVNPDYPCTFITVGEHDFLMIECLAYAAKLTKKGVDTETVLYRGLGHAYGDNVGVYPQSEDLAIEMGNFILKHSRK
;
A
#
# COMPACT_ATOMS: atom_id res chain seq x y z
N MET A 1 -10.93 1.85 22.47
CA MET A 1 -11.35 0.46 22.10
C MET A 1 -10.12 -0.40 22.19
N THR A 2 -10.25 -1.68 22.47
CA THR A 2 -9.10 -2.59 22.65
C THR A 2 -8.90 -3.43 21.39
N ARG A 3 -7.67 -3.89 21.15
CA ARG A 3 -7.30 -4.87 20.10
C ARG A 3 -8.34 -6.00 20.03
N GLN A 4 -8.81 -6.34 18.80
CA GLN A 4 -9.88 -7.33 18.58
C GLN A 4 -9.37 -8.78 18.44
N TYR A 5 -8.07 -9.00 18.64
CA TYR A 5 -7.40 -10.30 18.60
C TYR A 5 -6.45 -10.43 19.79
N SER A 6 -6.08 -11.64 20.14
CA SER A 6 -5.11 -11.92 21.18
C SER A 6 -3.66 -11.85 20.66
N LEU A 7 -2.71 -11.47 21.51
CA LEU A 7 -1.30 -11.30 21.10
C LEU A 7 -0.63 -12.59 20.66
N ASP A 8 -1.10 -13.76 21.14
CA ASP A 8 -0.60 -15.06 20.70
C ASP A 8 -0.77 -15.30 19.19
N LEU A 9 -1.70 -14.60 18.54
CA LEU A 9 -1.85 -14.68 17.07
C LEU A 9 -0.69 -13.99 16.32
N LEU A 10 -0.08 -12.95 16.90
CA LEU A 10 1.12 -12.36 16.33
C LEU A 10 2.32 -13.31 16.41
N GLU A 11 2.50 -13.95 17.54
CA GLU A 11 3.56 -14.97 17.73
C GLU A 11 3.36 -16.11 16.72
N LYS A 12 2.13 -16.60 16.55
CA LYS A 12 1.81 -17.65 15.57
C LYS A 12 2.05 -17.24 14.11
N ILE A 13 1.89 -15.96 13.74
CA ILE A 13 2.24 -15.49 12.40
C ILE A 13 3.74 -15.66 12.17
N GLN A 14 4.57 -15.32 13.16
CA GLN A 14 6.03 -15.47 13.08
C GLN A 14 6.47 -16.96 13.07
N GLU A 15 5.81 -17.80 13.86
CA GLU A 15 6.10 -19.24 13.91
C GLU A 15 5.70 -19.99 12.63
N LYS A 16 4.62 -19.56 11.97
CA LYS A 16 4.05 -20.22 10.77
C LYS A 16 4.52 -19.59 9.46
N GLN A 17 5.58 -18.80 9.47
CA GLN A 17 6.12 -18.25 8.23
C GLN A 17 6.96 -19.27 7.46
N GLU A 18 6.96 -19.14 6.15
CA GLU A 18 7.77 -19.95 5.24
C GLU A 18 8.30 -19.10 4.07
N THR A 19 9.36 -19.52 3.43
CA THR A 19 9.87 -18.85 2.22
C THR A 19 9.59 -19.72 1.01
N ILE A 20 8.99 -19.13 -0.01
CA ILE A 20 8.77 -19.78 -1.31
C ILE A 20 9.49 -19.01 -2.41
N ASN A 21 9.71 -19.69 -3.55
CA ASN A 21 10.24 -19.02 -4.75
C ASN A 21 9.10 -18.78 -5.76
N VAL A 22 8.91 -17.53 -6.16
CA VAL A 22 7.94 -17.15 -7.20
C VAL A 22 8.70 -16.51 -8.36
N GLN A 23 8.86 -17.24 -9.44
CA GLN A 23 9.52 -16.77 -10.69
C GLN A 23 10.92 -16.16 -10.45
N GLY A 24 11.67 -16.70 -9.49
CA GLY A 24 13.02 -16.26 -9.13
C GLY A 24 13.09 -15.29 -7.95
N ALA A 25 11.98 -14.71 -7.51
CA ALA A 25 11.94 -13.91 -6.28
C ALA A 25 11.71 -14.80 -5.04
N GLU A 26 12.44 -14.54 -3.97
CA GLU A 26 12.13 -15.09 -2.65
C GLU A 26 10.95 -14.32 -2.04
N VAL A 27 9.92 -15.05 -1.61
CA VAL A 27 8.71 -14.49 -1.01
C VAL A 27 8.53 -15.09 0.37
N LEU A 28 8.55 -14.23 1.38
CA LEU A 28 8.21 -14.59 2.75
C LEU A 28 6.68 -14.70 2.85
N VAL A 29 6.19 -15.91 3.12
CA VAL A 29 4.76 -16.19 3.29
C VAL A 29 4.42 -16.18 4.77
N LYS A 30 3.50 -15.33 5.15
CA LYS A 30 2.89 -15.27 6.49
C LYS A 30 1.56 -16.03 6.47
N ASN A 31 1.55 -17.21 7.06
CA ASN A 31 0.36 -18.06 7.10
C ASN A 31 -0.72 -17.52 8.04
N ILE A 32 -1.99 -17.91 7.83
CA ILE A 32 -3.10 -17.57 8.74
C ILE A 32 -2.77 -18.16 10.12
N PRO A 33 -2.76 -17.38 11.21
CA PRO A 33 -2.26 -17.85 12.49
C PRO A 33 -3.09 -18.98 13.12
N ASP A 34 -4.38 -19.02 12.84
CA ASP A 34 -5.36 -19.93 13.44
C ASP A 34 -6.14 -20.77 12.42
N CYS A 35 -5.63 -20.88 11.18
CA CYS A 35 -6.22 -21.73 10.14
C CYS A 35 -5.12 -22.30 9.23
N ASP A 36 -5.14 -23.61 9.04
CA ASP A 36 -4.16 -24.35 8.20
C ASP A 36 -4.76 -24.81 6.86
N GLU A 37 -6.02 -24.47 6.58
CA GLU A 37 -6.68 -24.82 5.32
C GLU A 37 -6.10 -23.97 4.18
N LYS A 38 -5.55 -24.61 3.16
CA LYS A 38 -5.00 -23.94 1.97
C LYS A 38 -6.09 -23.18 1.21
N GLY A 39 -5.77 -21.96 0.79
CA GLY A 39 -6.70 -21.10 0.08
C GLY A 39 -7.88 -20.62 0.94
N ALA A 40 -7.82 -20.79 2.26
CA ALA A 40 -8.81 -20.24 3.17
C ALA A 40 -8.74 -18.71 3.24
N MET A 41 -9.87 -18.06 3.46
CA MET A 41 -9.88 -16.67 3.91
C MET A 41 -9.59 -16.62 5.41
N ASP A 42 -8.84 -15.62 5.84
CA ASP A 42 -8.69 -15.31 7.26
C ASP A 42 -10.09 -15.19 7.91
N PRO A 43 -10.35 -15.84 9.05
CA PRO A 43 -11.67 -15.83 9.68
C PRO A 43 -12.24 -14.44 9.96
N ARG A 44 -11.35 -13.47 10.26
CA ARG A 44 -11.72 -12.06 10.52
C ARG A 44 -12.15 -11.36 9.25
N LEU A 45 -11.35 -11.49 8.17
CA LEU A 45 -11.71 -10.98 6.85
C LEU A 45 -13.01 -11.61 6.34
N TYR A 46 -13.16 -12.93 6.47
CA TYR A 46 -14.39 -13.60 6.03
C TYR A 46 -15.62 -13.13 6.79
N LYS A 47 -15.51 -12.89 8.09
CA LYS A 47 -16.61 -12.32 8.90
C LYS A 47 -17.08 -10.99 8.34
N ASP A 48 -16.14 -10.12 7.94
CA ASP A 48 -16.45 -8.77 7.42
C ASP A 48 -17.00 -8.83 5.99
N MET A 49 -16.47 -9.72 5.16
CA MET A 49 -16.79 -9.79 3.72
C MET A 49 -17.93 -10.73 3.35
N LYS A 50 -18.35 -11.66 4.23
CA LYS A 50 -19.35 -12.70 3.90
C LYS A 50 -20.66 -12.15 3.35
N VAL A 51 -21.13 -11.02 3.85
CA VAL A 51 -22.37 -10.39 3.39
C VAL A 51 -22.19 -9.84 1.98
N GLN A 52 -21.09 -9.11 1.76
CA GLN A 52 -20.73 -8.57 0.44
C GLN A 52 -20.56 -9.68 -0.59
N MET A 53 -19.82 -10.74 -0.25
CA MET A 53 -19.62 -11.90 -1.12
C MET A 53 -20.95 -12.60 -1.47
N ASN A 54 -21.88 -12.70 -0.52
CA ASN A 54 -23.19 -13.28 -0.79
C ASN A 54 -24.02 -12.39 -1.72
N ILE A 55 -24.00 -11.08 -1.55
CA ILE A 55 -24.65 -10.13 -2.46
C ILE A 55 -24.01 -10.24 -3.86
N MET A 56 -22.70 -10.19 -3.96
CA MET A 56 -21.94 -10.33 -5.19
C MET A 56 -22.30 -11.60 -5.96
N ARG A 57 -22.53 -12.71 -5.26
CA ARG A 57 -22.89 -14.01 -5.83
C ARG A 57 -24.10 -13.94 -6.77
N PHE A 58 -25.04 -13.05 -6.50
CA PHE A 58 -26.30 -12.89 -7.25
C PHE A 58 -26.33 -11.64 -8.14
N MET A 59 -25.37 -10.75 -8.03
CA MET A 59 -25.35 -9.48 -8.75
C MET A 59 -24.97 -9.70 -10.23
N PRO A 60 -25.68 -9.09 -11.20
CA PRO A 60 -25.32 -9.16 -12.63
C PRO A 60 -23.94 -8.52 -12.90
N LYS A 61 -23.16 -9.09 -13.83
CA LYS A 61 -21.80 -8.61 -14.16
C LYS A 61 -21.76 -7.15 -14.64
N ASN A 62 -22.83 -6.65 -15.24
CA ASN A 62 -22.90 -5.31 -15.83
C ASN A 62 -23.29 -4.20 -14.84
N MET A 63 -23.56 -4.51 -13.58
CA MET A 63 -23.95 -3.51 -12.56
C MET A 63 -22.75 -2.86 -11.82
N MET A 64 -21.54 -3.28 -12.07
CA MET A 64 -20.34 -2.76 -11.42
C MET A 64 -19.41 -2.17 -12.48
N LYS A 65 -19.57 -0.88 -12.72
CA LYS A 65 -18.59 -0.10 -13.49
C LYS A 65 -18.03 0.98 -12.60
N MET A 66 -16.72 1.14 -12.64
CA MET A 66 -16.04 2.32 -12.12
C MET A 66 -16.04 3.36 -13.23
N ASP A 67 -16.63 4.51 -12.97
CA ASP A 67 -16.66 5.65 -13.88
C ASP A 67 -16.43 6.95 -13.09
N ALA A 68 -16.07 8.02 -13.78
CA ALA A 68 -15.80 9.34 -13.18
C ALA A 68 -17.08 10.15 -12.88
N SER A 69 -18.28 9.56 -12.98
CA SER A 69 -19.50 10.28 -12.64
C SER A 69 -19.53 10.67 -11.15
N GLU A 70 -20.03 11.86 -10.84
CA GLU A 70 -20.13 12.38 -9.47
C GLU A 70 -20.78 11.37 -8.49
N LYS A 71 -21.82 10.66 -8.94
CA LYS A 71 -22.50 9.64 -8.15
C LYS A 71 -21.61 8.44 -7.85
N SER A 72 -20.84 7.98 -8.85
CA SER A 72 -19.91 6.85 -8.71
C SER A 72 -18.79 7.21 -7.74
N VAL A 73 -18.14 8.35 -7.96
CA VAL A 73 -17.06 8.87 -7.12
C VAL A 73 -17.53 9.06 -5.67
N LYS A 74 -18.70 9.67 -5.45
CA LYS A 74 -19.28 9.86 -4.11
C LYS A 74 -19.52 8.53 -3.38
N ASN A 75 -20.03 7.52 -4.09
CA ASN A 75 -20.27 6.19 -3.50
C ASN A 75 -18.93 5.50 -3.15
N MET A 76 -17.93 5.57 -4.00
CA MET A 76 -16.62 5.00 -3.76
C MET A 76 -15.90 5.70 -2.59
N ARG A 77 -15.94 7.04 -2.52
CA ARG A 77 -15.43 7.82 -1.38
C ARG A 77 -16.08 7.40 -0.07
N LYS A 78 -17.40 7.21 -0.05
CA LYS A 78 -18.09 6.71 1.14
C LYS A 78 -17.61 5.33 1.59
N GLN A 79 -17.21 4.48 0.65
CA GLN A 79 -16.70 3.15 0.93
C GLN A 79 -15.24 3.17 1.39
N PHE A 80 -14.37 3.96 0.73
CA PHE A 80 -12.92 3.96 0.95
C PHE A 80 -12.45 4.88 2.08
N ASN A 81 -13.19 5.94 2.41
CA ASN A 81 -12.85 6.87 3.50
C ASN A 81 -13.25 6.36 4.89
N GLY A 82 -13.80 5.15 4.98
CA GLY A 82 -14.19 4.56 6.27
C GLY A 82 -12.98 4.13 7.09
N ILE A 83 -12.82 4.68 8.29
CA ILE A 83 -11.79 4.23 9.25
C ILE A 83 -12.18 2.85 9.78
N LYS A 84 -11.36 1.85 9.52
CA LYS A 84 -11.56 0.46 9.95
C LYS A 84 -10.70 0.10 11.15
N SER A 85 -9.58 0.78 11.33
CA SER A 85 -8.62 0.55 12.41
C SER A 85 -9.23 0.79 13.78
N VAL A 86 -8.70 0.08 14.76
CA VAL A 86 -8.95 0.30 16.20
C VAL A 86 -7.64 0.77 16.83
N PRO A 87 -7.63 1.89 17.57
CA PRO A 87 -6.43 2.38 18.23
C PRO A 87 -5.81 1.34 19.16
N ILE A 88 -4.56 0.96 18.90
CA ILE A 88 -3.77 0.03 19.75
C ILE A 88 -2.42 0.60 20.16
N VAL A 89 -2.08 1.76 19.65
CA VAL A 89 -0.87 2.51 20.01
C VAL A 89 -0.97 2.93 21.47
N THR A 90 0.07 2.68 22.24
CA THR A 90 0.12 2.93 23.70
C THR A 90 1.06 4.07 24.08
N LYS A 91 2.09 4.32 23.25
CA LYS A 91 2.99 5.46 23.45
C LYS A 91 2.34 6.75 22.96
N ASP A 92 2.62 7.83 23.65
CA ASP A 92 2.23 9.15 23.18
C ASP A 92 3.05 9.53 21.92
N ILE A 93 2.34 9.87 20.85
CA ILE A 93 2.91 10.34 19.60
C ILE A 93 2.48 11.78 19.40
N ASN A 94 3.45 12.65 19.21
CA ASN A 94 3.19 14.04 18.87
C ASN A 94 2.84 14.15 17.39
N ILE A 95 1.68 14.74 17.07
CA ILE A 95 1.22 14.99 15.71
C ILE A 95 1.24 16.49 15.45
N THR A 96 2.03 16.92 14.46
CA THR A 96 2.08 18.29 14.00
C THR A 96 1.47 18.37 12.61
N ASN A 97 0.55 19.30 12.39
CA ASN A 97 -0.03 19.59 11.08
C ASN A 97 0.73 20.76 10.45
N GLU A 98 1.17 20.56 9.22
CA GLU A 98 1.89 21.55 8.42
C GLU A 98 1.29 21.60 7.01
N THR A 99 1.77 22.52 6.18
CA THR A 99 1.40 22.60 4.77
C THR A 99 2.63 22.74 3.89
N VAL A 100 2.54 22.14 2.70
CA VAL A 100 3.57 22.23 1.66
C VAL A 100 3.00 23.05 0.50
N LYS A 101 3.65 24.16 0.16
CA LYS A 101 3.19 25.04 -0.91
C LYS A 101 3.62 24.52 -2.27
N THR A 102 2.66 24.38 -3.18
CA THR A 102 2.92 24.01 -4.58
C THR A 102 3.23 25.24 -5.43
N GLU A 103 3.78 25.02 -6.63
CA GLU A 103 4.06 26.11 -7.59
C GLU A 103 2.77 26.81 -8.08
N ASP A 104 1.64 26.09 -8.14
CA ASP A 104 0.32 26.64 -8.50
C ASP A 104 -0.39 27.32 -7.32
N GLY A 105 0.28 27.42 -6.16
CA GLY A 105 -0.17 28.15 -4.99
C GLY A 105 -1.10 27.38 -4.06
N TYR A 106 -1.33 26.07 -4.29
CA TYR A 106 -2.08 25.22 -3.39
C TYR A 106 -1.24 24.88 -2.15
N ASP A 107 -1.89 24.80 -1.00
CA ASP A 107 -1.26 24.38 0.27
C ASP A 107 -1.65 22.92 0.55
N ILE A 108 -0.72 21.98 0.29
CA ILE A 108 -0.91 20.54 0.52
C ILE A 108 -0.83 20.27 2.03
N PRO A 109 -1.89 19.76 2.68
CA PRO A 109 -1.81 19.39 4.09
C PRO A 109 -0.90 18.17 4.30
N ILE A 110 -0.10 18.21 5.36
CA ILE A 110 0.71 17.09 5.81
C ILE A 110 0.57 16.91 7.32
N ARG A 111 0.79 15.67 7.78
CA ARG A 111 0.92 15.35 9.21
C ARG A 111 2.29 14.77 9.49
N ILE A 112 2.93 15.27 10.53
CA ILE A 112 4.24 14.83 11.00
C ILE A 112 4.03 14.13 12.33
N TYR A 113 4.48 12.87 12.40
CA TYR A 113 4.34 12.01 13.58
C TYR A 113 5.71 11.79 14.21
N ASN A 114 5.85 12.13 15.46
CA ASN A 114 7.09 12.03 16.20
C ASN A 114 6.88 11.34 17.54
N SER A 115 7.77 10.43 17.91
CA SER A 115 7.81 9.93 19.28
C SER A 115 8.13 11.08 20.26
N ILE A 116 7.49 11.11 21.41
CA ILE A 116 7.77 12.13 22.44
C ILE A 116 9.23 12.10 22.90
N SER A 117 9.86 10.93 22.86
CA SER A 117 11.29 10.75 23.20
C SER A 117 12.27 11.42 22.23
N LYS A 118 11.78 11.98 21.12
CA LYS A 118 12.53 12.64 20.03
C LYS A 118 13.92 12.05 19.81
N ARG A 119 14.02 11.10 18.91
CA ARG A 119 15.31 10.64 18.39
C ARG A 119 15.88 11.70 17.45
N GLU A 120 17.08 12.19 17.71
CA GLU A 120 17.81 12.99 16.72
C GLU A 120 18.29 12.09 15.56
N ASN A 121 18.26 12.61 14.33
CA ASN A 121 18.63 11.90 13.11
C ASN A 121 17.83 10.59 12.92
N ALA A 122 16.52 10.63 13.19
CA ALA A 122 15.64 9.49 12.98
C ALA A 122 15.46 9.20 11.47
N PRO A 123 15.46 7.94 11.02
CA PRO A 123 15.00 7.62 9.68
C PRO A 123 13.59 8.19 9.46
N ILE A 124 13.27 8.52 8.22
CA ILE A 124 12.01 9.16 7.86
C ILE A 124 11.17 8.18 7.05
N LEU A 125 9.93 7.96 7.47
CA LEU A 125 8.89 7.32 6.70
C LEU A 125 7.99 8.39 6.08
N TYR A 126 8.00 8.53 4.78
CA TYR A 126 7.00 9.31 4.05
C TYR A 126 5.91 8.37 3.55
N PHE A 127 4.70 8.46 4.12
CA PHE A 127 3.59 7.57 3.81
C PHE A 127 2.53 8.27 2.95
N ILE A 128 2.19 7.67 1.80
CA ILE A 128 1.21 8.16 0.83
C ILE A 128 0.01 7.22 0.85
N HIS A 129 -1.17 7.73 1.25
CA HIS A 129 -2.37 6.90 1.38
C HIS A 129 -2.92 6.42 0.03
N GLY A 130 -3.61 5.28 0.06
CA GLY A 130 -4.35 4.71 -1.05
C GLY A 130 -5.73 5.33 -1.26
N GLY A 131 -6.60 4.63 -1.98
CA GLY A 131 -7.97 5.05 -2.25
C GLY A 131 -8.26 5.30 -3.74
N GLY A 132 -7.53 4.61 -4.64
CA GLY A 132 -7.77 4.66 -6.08
C GLY A 132 -7.62 6.05 -6.68
N PHE A 133 -6.71 6.87 -6.15
CA PHE A 133 -6.43 8.26 -6.53
C PHE A 133 -7.60 9.24 -6.34
N MET A 134 -8.78 8.77 -5.95
CA MET A 134 -10.01 9.56 -5.84
C MET A 134 -10.58 9.64 -4.44
N ALA A 135 -10.06 8.88 -3.51
CA ALA A 135 -10.51 8.77 -2.13
C ALA A 135 -9.33 8.56 -1.19
N GLY A 136 -9.59 8.39 0.09
CA GLY A 136 -8.58 8.25 1.12
C GLY A 136 -8.18 9.58 1.74
N SER A 137 -7.43 9.50 2.80
CA SER A 137 -6.79 10.61 3.51
C SER A 137 -5.80 10.04 4.51
N PRO A 138 -4.94 10.87 5.13
CA PRO A 138 -4.10 10.43 6.25
C PRO A 138 -4.87 9.73 7.40
N ASP A 139 -6.16 10.05 7.61
CA ASP A 139 -6.98 9.44 8.66
C ASP A 139 -7.15 7.92 8.49
N VAL A 140 -7.22 7.45 7.24
CA VAL A 140 -7.46 6.02 6.95
C VAL A 140 -6.28 5.16 7.38
N VAL A 141 -5.06 5.68 7.21
CA VAL A 141 -3.80 4.96 7.46
C VAL A 141 -3.10 5.41 8.76
N GLU A 142 -3.69 6.34 9.51
CA GLU A 142 -3.07 6.96 10.68
C GLU A 142 -2.61 5.93 11.72
N GLU A 143 -3.44 4.94 12.04
CA GLU A 143 -3.08 3.94 13.05
C GLU A 143 -1.91 3.05 12.61
N LEU A 144 -1.79 2.75 11.31
CA LEU A 144 -0.63 2.02 10.76
C LEU A 144 0.64 2.86 10.92
N VAL A 145 0.60 4.13 10.51
CA VAL A 145 1.74 5.05 10.61
C VAL A 145 2.16 5.24 12.06
N LYS A 146 1.21 5.51 12.96
CA LYS A 146 1.48 5.65 14.41
C LYS A 146 2.09 4.39 15.01
N LEU A 147 1.61 3.23 14.61
CA LEU A 147 2.12 1.95 15.11
C LEU A 147 3.57 1.71 14.67
N ILE A 148 3.93 2.07 13.44
CA ILE A 148 5.31 2.00 12.95
C ILE A 148 6.19 2.96 13.78
N VAL A 149 5.75 4.20 14.00
CA VAL A 149 6.48 5.16 14.85
C VAL A 149 6.66 4.64 16.27
N GLU A 150 5.60 4.06 16.88
CA GLU A 150 5.68 3.48 18.24
C GLU A 150 6.75 2.37 18.34
N LYS A 151 6.84 1.52 17.32
CA LYS A 151 7.73 0.35 17.33
C LYS A 151 9.18 0.67 16.98
N THR A 152 9.44 1.79 16.30
CA THR A 152 10.76 2.08 15.70
C THR A 152 11.38 3.40 16.14
N ASP A 153 10.60 4.30 16.73
CA ASP A 153 10.98 5.68 17.05
C ASP A 153 11.52 6.46 15.84
N ILE A 154 10.99 6.17 14.62
CA ILE A 154 11.27 6.94 13.40
C ILE A 154 10.40 8.19 13.33
N LEU A 155 10.79 9.15 12.49
CA LEU A 155 9.93 10.25 12.07
C LEU A 155 9.00 9.76 10.95
N ALA A 156 7.69 10.05 11.00
CA ALA A 156 6.83 9.78 9.88
C ALA A 156 6.12 11.05 9.39
N VAL A 157 5.83 11.10 8.08
CA VAL A 157 5.07 12.18 7.43
C VAL A 157 4.00 11.54 6.55
N SER A 158 2.74 11.96 6.69
CA SER A 158 1.65 11.60 5.78
C SER A 158 1.18 12.82 5.01
N VAL A 159 0.81 12.63 3.75
CA VAL A 159 0.34 13.68 2.84
C VAL A 159 -1.14 13.52 2.53
N ASP A 160 -1.86 14.64 2.45
CA ASP A 160 -3.24 14.72 1.96
C ASP A 160 -3.22 15.37 0.57
N TYR A 161 -2.84 14.59 -0.44
CA TYR A 161 -2.66 15.05 -1.82
C TYR A 161 -4.01 15.28 -2.52
N ARG A 162 -4.05 16.15 -3.53
CA ARG A 162 -5.24 16.44 -4.31
C ARG A 162 -5.73 15.22 -5.09
N LEU A 163 -7.03 14.95 -4.99
CA LEU A 163 -7.67 13.75 -5.52
C LEU A 163 -8.32 13.98 -6.89
N ALA A 164 -8.29 12.96 -7.72
CA ALA A 164 -9.07 12.88 -8.95
C ALA A 164 -10.57 12.60 -8.62
N PRO A 165 -11.51 12.88 -9.51
CA PRO A 165 -11.33 13.53 -10.82
C PRO A 165 -11.25 15.05 -10.77
N GLU A 166 -11.48 15.69 -9.61
CA GLU A 166 -11.42 17.16 -9.46
C GLU A 166 -10.03 17.71 -9.78
N HIS A 167 -9.01 16.92 -9.48
CA HIS A 167 -7.61 17.20 -9.78
C HIS A 167 -7.01 16.04 -10.57
N PRO A 168 -7.15 16.07 -11.91
CA PRO A 168 -6.73 14.94 -12.75
C PRO A 168 -5.20 14.76 -12.74
N TYR A 169 -4.76 13.59 -13.22
CA TYR A 169 -3.34 13.32 -13.43
C TYR A 169 -2.67 14.44 -14.26
N PRO A 170 -1.46 14.91 -13.88
CA PRO A 170 -0.59 14.38 -12.82
C PRO A 170 -0.66 15.13 -11.48
N ILE A 171 -1.72 15.89 -11.18
CA ILE A 171 -1.76 16.83 -10.03
C ILE A 171 -1.42 16.12 -8.72
N GLY A 172 -2.14 15.07 -8.33
CA GLY A 172 -1.87 14.34 -7.08
C GLY A 172 -0.47 13.70 -7.04
N HIS A 173 0.03 13.24 -8.18
CA HIS A 173 1.40 12.71 -8.33
C HIS A 173 2.45 13.80 -8.09
N THR A 174 2.24 14.96 -8.67
CA THR A 174 3.13 16.13 -8.49
C THR A 174 3.09 16.63 -7.05
N ASP A 175 1.93 16.64 -6.39
CA ASP A 175 1.79 16.98 -4.97
C ASP A 175 2.65 16.07 -4.09
N CYS A 176 2.58 14.76 -4.31
CA CYS A 176 3.39 13.79 -3.57
C CYS A 176 4.90 14.00 -3.77
N TYR A 177 5.33 14.26 -5.00
CA TYR A 177 6.74 14.54 -5.27
C TYR A 177 7.20 15.88 -4.70
N THR A 178 6.36 16.91 -4.73
CA THR A 178 6.62 18.20 -4.10
C THR A 178 6.77 18.05 -2.58
N THR A 179 5.93 17.22 -1.97
CA THR A 179 6.02 16.91 -0.55
C THR A 179 7.33 16.15 -0.21
N LEU A 180 7.78 15.20 -1.05
CA LEU A 180 9.08 14.53 -0.87
C LEU A 180 10.25 15.55 -0.83
N LYS A 181 10.27 16.50 -1.76
CA LYS A 181 11.29 17.56 -1.79
C LYS A 181 11.24 18.41 -0.52
N TRP A 182 10.06 18.81 -0.10
CA TRP A 182 9.86 19.57 1.14
C TRP A 182 10.35 18.80 2.38
N ILE A 183 10.07 17.48 2.46
CA ILE A 183 10.57 16.63 3.55
C ILE A 183 12.09 16.68 3.61
N TYR A 184 12.77 16.50 2.49
CA TYR A 184 14.23 16.57 2.43
C TYR A 184 14.77 17.92 2.96
N GLU A 185 14.11 19.02 2.62
CA GLU A 185 14.55 20.37 3.00
C GLU A 185 14.25 20.70 4.47
N ASN A 186 13.23 20.10 5.09
CA ASN A 186 12.70 20.52 6.38
C ASN A 186 12.78 19.46 7.50
N ALA A 187 13.02 18.19 7.19
CA ALA A 187 12.91 17.10 8.16
C ALA A 187 13.85 17.24 9.37
N GLU A 188 15.03 17.86 9.21
CA GLU A 188 15.98 18.08 10.32
C GLU A 188 15.36 18.96 11.42
N ALA A 189 14.47 19.90 11.08
CA ALA A 189 13.76 20.71 12.06
C ALA A 189 12.81 19.88 12.97
N PHE A 190 12.41 18.71 12.50
CA PHE A 190 11.56 17.76 13.23
C PHE A 190 12.36 16.57 13.81
N GLY A 191 13.69 16.56 13.69
CA GLY A 191 14.57 15.52 14.19
C GLY A 191 14.80 14.36 13.22
N GLY A 192 14.42 14.48 11.94
CA GLY A 192 14.62 13.48 10.91
C GLY A 192 15.99 13.56 10.24
N ASP A 193 16.47 12.43 9.73
CA ASP A 193 17.67 12.37 8.88
C ASP A 193 17.26 12.39 7.40
N LYS A 194 17.50 13.53 6.75
CA LYS A 194 17.17 13.73 5.32
C LYS A 194 17.88 12.77 4.36
N ASN A 195 18.96 12.09 4.80
CA ASN A 195 19.67 11.09 4.01
C ASN A 195 19.08 9.66 4.18
N ASN A 196 18.06 9.51 5.02
CA ASN A 196 17.39 8.24 5.31
C ASN A 196 15.87 8.37 5.13
N ILE A 197 15.43 8.79 3.94
CA ILE A 197 14.00 8.91 3.58
C ILE A 197 13.53 7.61 2.91
N PHE A 198 12.55 6.97 3.53
CA PHE A 198 11.83 5.82 2.99
C PHE A 198 10.43 6.26 2.58
N VAL A 199 10.08 6.05 1.32
CA VAL A 199 8.74 6.38 0.81
C VAL A 199 7.88 5.12 0.81
N ALA A 200 6.69 5.21 1.36
CA ALA A 200 5.75 4.11 1.43
C ALA A 200 4.35 4.52 0.97
N GLY A 201 3.59 3.55 0.49
CA GLY A 201 2.17 3.78 0.21
C GLY A 201 1.42 2.50 -0.08
N ASP A 202 0.13 2.55 0.15
CA ASP A 202 -0.80 1.46 -0.05
C ASP A 202 -1.64 1.63 -1.33
N SER A 203 -1.87 0.56 -2.09
CA SER A 203 -2.72 0.57 -3.29
C SER A 203 -2.31 1.67 -4.30
N ALA A 204 -3.17 2.65 -4.57
CA ALA A 204 -2.85 3.84 -5.36
C ALA A 204 -1.67 4.63 -4.77
N GLY A 205 -1.54 4.69 -3.44
CA GLY A 205 -0.38 5.28 -2.76
C GLY A 205 0.92 4.55 -3.06
N GLY A 206 0.86 3.23 -3.30
CA GLY A 206 2.00 2.45 -3.78
C GLY A 206 2.45 2.87 -5.19
N ASN A 207 1.52 3.19 -6.08
CA ASN A 207 1.83 3.79 -7.38
C ASN A 207 2.48 5.18 -7.23
N LEU A 208 1.90 6.03 -6.37
CA LEU A 208 2.45 7.35 -6.06
C LEU A 208 3.85 7.28 -5.43
N THR A 209 4.11 6.27 -4.61
CA THR A 209 5.44 5.95 -4.06
C THR A 209 6.43 5.65 -5.19
N GLN A 210 6.05 4.78 -6.11
CA GLN A 210 6.88 4.43 -7.26
C GLN A 210 7.10 5.63 -8.20
N TYR A 211 6.07 6.47 -8.39
CA TYR A 211 6.19 7.73 -9.12
C TYR A 211 7.22 8.66 -8.48
N CYS A 212 7.13 8.89 -7.16
CA CYS A 212 8.07 9.75 -6.43
C CYS A 212 9.51 9.23 -6.57
N THR A 213 9.72 7.93 -6.42
CA THR A 213 11.04 7.29 -6.56
C THR A 213 11.59 7.47 -7.98
N THR A 214 10.77 7.21 -9.00
CA THR A 214 11.18 7.35 -10.41
C THR A 214 11.53 8.80 -10.76
N ARG A 215 10.70 9.77 -10.31
CA ARG A 215 10.96 11.20 -10.55
C ARG A 215 12.20 11.70 -9.82
N ASP A 216 12.43 11.25 -8.60
CA ASP A 216 13.60 11.60 -7.80
C ASP A 216 14.91 11.16 -8.47
N MET A 217 14.93 9.95 -9.02
CA MET A 217 16.06 9.43 -9.79
C MET A 217 16.28 10.19 -11.10
N GLU A 218 15.21 10.48 -11.85
CA GLU A 218 15.30 11.23 -13.11
C GLU A 218 15.78 12.68 -12.91
N ASP A 219 15.38 13.30 -11.81
CA ASP A 219 15.84 14.63 -11.43
C ASP A 219 17.27 14.61 -10.84
N GLY A 220 17.87 13.40 -10.71
CA GLY A 220 19.23 13.18 -10.21
C GLY A 220 19.42 13.56 -8.73
N ARG A 221 18.35 13.62 -7.95
CA ARG A 221 18.39 14.01 -6.54
C ARG A 221 18.74 12.85 -5.63
N ASN A 222 18.22 11.65 -5.91
CA ASN A 222 18.45 10.41 -5.14
C ASN A 222 18.17 10.56 -3.64
N LEU A 223 17.03 11.18 -3.31
CA LEU A 223 16.57 11.42 -1.94
C LEU A 223 16.01 10.15 -1.30
N VAL A 224 15.42 9.27 -2.13
CA VAL A 224 14.75 8.05 -1.67
C VAL A 224 15.77 6.96 -1.37
N LYS A 225 15.91 6.61 -0.09
CA LYS A 225 16.79 5.54 0.41
C LYS A 225 16.21 4.15 0.19
N GLY A 226 14.89 4.02 0.29
CA GLY A 226 14.13 2.80 0.08
C GLY A 226 12.66 3.08 -0.17
N GLN A 227 11.96 2.12 -0.80
CA GLN A 227 10.53 2.24 -1.06
C GLN A 227 9.76 1.03 -0.53
N LEU A 228 8.56 1.28 0.01
CA LEU A 228 7.70 0.24 0.55
C LEU A 228 6.34 0.29 -0.16
N LEU A 229 6.05 -0.74 -0.92
CA LEU A 229 4.91 -0.87 -1.82
C LEU A 229 3.90 -1.86 -1.22
N LEU A 230 2.83 -1.34 -0.64
CA LEU A 230 1.80 -2.15 0.00
C LEU A 230 0.69 -2.42 -1.01
N TYR A 231 0.55 -3.69 -1.44
CA TYR A 231 -0.42 -4.10 -2.47
C TYR A 231 -0.61 -3.03 -3.57
N PRO A 232 0.50 -2.58 -4.21
CA PRO A 232 0.50 -1.41 -5.08
C PRO A 232 -0.23 -1.66 -6.40
N THR A 233 -0.87 -0.61 -6.94
CA THR A 233 -1.34 -0.60 -8.32
C THR A 233 -0.18 -0.20 -9.25
N ILE A 234 0.37 -1.13 -9.99
CA ILE A 234 1.61 -0.94 -10.76
C ILE A 234 1.53 -1.34 -12.24
N ASN A 235 0.41 -1.90 -12.66
CA ASN A 235 0.20 -2.34 -14.05
C ASN A 235 -1.19 -1.92 -14.56
N MET A 236 -1.48 -0.61 -14.57
CA MET A 236 -2.80 -0.10 -14.97
C MET A 236 -3.17 -0.40 -16.42
N CYS A 237 -2.16 -0.63 -17.27
CA CYS A 237 -2.37 -0.98 -18.69
C CYS A 237 -2.56 -2.48 -18.90
N ASP A 238 -2.55 -3.29 -17.85
CA ASP A 238 -2.70 -4.75 -17.89
C ASP A 238 -1.73 -5.40 -18.90
N TYR A 239 -0.48 -4.91 -18.89
CA TYR A 239 0.57 -5.40 -19.79
C TYR A 239 0.98 -6.82 -19.40
N GLU A 240 0.79 -7.77 -20.32
CA GLU A 240 1.16 -9.17 -20.14
C GLU A 240 2.57 -9.46 -20.67
N ASP A 241 3.32 -10.27 -19.94
CA ASP A 241 4.64 -10.78 -20.32
C ASP A 241 4.93 -12.15 -19.69
N GLU A 242 6.18 -12.58 -19.70
CA GLU A 242 6.60 -13.86 -19.12
C GLU A 242 6.34 -13.97 -17.61
N PHE A 243 6.23 -12.84 -16.85
CA PHE A 243 5.98 -12.81 -15.43
C PHE A 243 4.50 -12.64 -15.10
N TYR A 244 3.78 -11.85 -15.87
CA TYR A 244 2.40 -11.49 -15.60
C TYR A 244 1.46 -11.87 -16.75
N SER A 245 0.43 -12.60 -16.40
CA SER A 245 -0.83 -12.69 -17.14
C SER A 245 -1.93 -12.89 -16.12
N TRP A 246 -3.02 -12.13 -16.24
CA TRP A 246 -4.09 -12.26 -15.27
C TRP A 246 -4.92 -13.53 -15.50
N SER A 247 -5.13 -14.33 -14.45
CA SER A 247 -6.03 -15.48 -14.48
C SER A 247 -6.52 -15.80 -13.08
N ILE A 248 -7.83 -16.03 -12.94
CA ILE A 248 -8.44 -16.46 -11.68
C ILE A 248 -7.90 -17.82 -11.21
N ASP A 249 -7.44 -18.67 -12.12
CA ASP A 249 -6.88 -19.99 -11.79
C ASP A 249 -5.53 -19.92 -11.07
N LYS A 250 -4.90 -18.73 -11.03
CA LYS A 250 -3.68 -18.50 -10.25
C LYS A 250 -3.93 -18.24 -8.76
N TYR A 251 -5.20 -18.13 -8.36
CA TYR A 251 -5.58 -17.98 -6.97
C TYR A 251 -5.92 -19.35 -6.35
N GLU A 252 -5.23 -19.70 -5.27
CA GLU A 252 -5.61 -20.83 -4.46
C GLU A 252 -6.82 -20.44 -3.59
N ILE A 253 -7.99 -21.02 -3.84
CA ILE A 253 -9.23 -20.67 -3.14
C ILE A 253 -9.93 -21.93 -2.66
N ALA A 254 -10.08 -22.07 -1.34
CA ALA A 254 -10.80 -23.20 -0.74
C ALA A 254 -12.27 -23.24 -1.19
N PRO A 255 -12.84 -24.44 -1.40
CA PRO A 255 -14.18 -24.63 -2.00
C PRO A 255 -15.30 -23.83 -1.34
N LYS A 256 -15.22 -23.63 -0.04
CA LYS A 256 -16.18 -22.84 0.75
C LYS A 256 -16.30 -21.40 0.29
N TYR A 257 -15.21 -20.80 -0.17
CA TYR A 257 -15.14 -19.38 -0.55
C TYR A 257 -15.22 -19.15 -2.05
N LYS A 258 -14.93 -20.20 -2.84
CA LYS A 258 -14.63 -20.13 -4.26
C LYS A 258 -15.61 -19.26 -5.05
N LYS A 259 -16.90 -19.60 -5.02
CA LYS A 259 -17.91 -18.93 -5.86
C LYS A 259 -18.06 -17.42 -5.60
N GLY A 260 -17.93 -16.98 -4.36
CA GLY A 260 -18.05 -15.57 -3.99
C GLY A 260 -16.77 -14.80 -4.25
N LEU A 261 -15.63 -15.40 -3.88
CA LEU A 261 -14.31 -14.76 -3.98
C LEU A 261 -13.82 -14.66 -5.43
N GLU A 262 -13.96 -15.71 -6.25
CA GLU A 262 -13.64 -15.64 -7.68
C GLU A 262 -14.41 -14.51 -8.38
N LYS A 263 -15.69 -14.35 -8.05
CA LYS A 263 -16.49 -13.28 -8.64
C LYS A 263 -16.02 -11.91 -8.18
N LEU A 264 -15.68 -11.76 -6.89
CA LEU A 264 -15.16 -10.53 -6.35
C LEU A 264 -13.84 -10.15 -7.02
N LEU A 265 -12.87 -11.06 -7.09
CA LEU A 265 -11.57 -10.85 -7.71
C LEU A 265 -11.70 -10.45 -9.20
N ASN A 266 -12.53 -11.15 -9.97
CA ASN A 266 -12.82 -10.81 -11.37
C ASN A 266 -13.42 -9.41 -11.53
N VAL A 267 -14.34 -9.02 -10.64
CA VAL A 267 -14.96 -7.69 -10.67
C VAL A 267 -13.94 -6.62 -10.32
N MET A 268 -13.17 -6.81 -9.25
CA MET A 268 -12.16 -5.85 -8.80
C MET A 268 -11.07 -5.64 -9.87
N HIS A 269 -10.59 -6.71 -10.49
CA HIS A 269 -9.64 -6.61 -11.60
C HIS A 269 -10.24 -5.85 -12.80
N SER A 270 -11.48 -6.16 -13.18
CA SER A 270 -12.17 -5.42 -14.27
C SER A 270 -12.37 -3.94 -13.94
N MET A 271 -12.56 -3.58 -12.68
CA MET A 271 -12.72 -2.19 -12.25
C MET A 271 -11.39 -1.41 -12.31
N ALA A 272 -10.25 -2.08 -12.11
CA ALA A 272 -8.94 -1.44 -12.23
C ALA A 272 -8.73 -0.79 -13.61
N GLY A 273 -9.29 -1.37 -14.69
CA GLY A 273 -9.30 -0.76 -16.02
C GLY A 273 -10.03 0.59 -16.14
N GLY A 274 -10.86 0.97 -15.15
CA GLY A 274 -11.55 2.27 -15.09
C GLY A 274 -10.71 3.41 -14.51
N MET A 275 -9.50 3.13 -14.02
CA MET A 275 -8.64 4.15 -13.40
C MET A 275 -8.23 5.27 -14.35
N ALA A 276 -8.05 4.97 -15.64
CA ALA A 276 -7.74 5.97 -16.65
C ALA A 276 -8.81 7.08 -16.73
N GLU A 277 -10.09 6.71 -16.66
CA GLU A 277 -11.21 7.65 -16.66
C GLU A 277 -11.22 8.51 -15.39
N ILE A 278 -11.00 7.91 -14.22
CA ILE A 278 -10.90 8.62 -12.94
C ILE A 278 -9.74 9.62 -12.96
N LEU A 279 -8.56 9.19 -13.44
CA LEU A 279 -7.38 10.05 -13.54
C LEU A 279 -7.48 11.10 -14.65
N GLY A 280 -8.44 10.97 -15.56
CA GLY A 280 -8.61 11.90 -16.68
C GLY A 280 -7.45 11.83 -17.70
N THR A 281 -6.84 10.66 -17.88
CA THR A 281 -5.67 10.48 -18.75
C THR A 281 -5.76 9.20 -19.59
N GLN A 282 -5.11 9.21 -20.75
CA GLN A 282 -4.91 8.02 -21.58
C GLN A 282 -3.48 7.45 -21.46
N ASP A 283 -2.62 8.06 -20.65
CA ASP A 283 -1.20 7.73 -20.51
C ASP A 283 -0.93 6.55 -19.57
N ILE A 284 -1.87 5.59 -19.51
CA ILE A 284 -1.77 4.42 -18.61
C ILE A 284 -0.60 3.49 -18.93
N HIS A 285 -0.02 3.61 -20.14
CA HIS A 285 1.16 2.84 -20.53
C HIS A 285 2.48 3.47 -20.10
N SER A 286 2.45 4.67 -19.53
CA SER A 286 3.66 5.31 -19.03
C SER A 286 4.21 4.57 -17.81
N LYS A 287 5.54 4.61 -17.63
CA LYS A 287 6.22 4.08 -16.43
C LYS A 287 5.78 4.73 -15.12
N TYR A 288 5.09 5.85 -15.19
CA TYR A 288 4.56 6.56 -14.03
C TYR A 288 3.24 5.98 -13.52
N LEU A 289 2.39 5.51 -14.43
CA LEU A 289 1.10 4.90 -14.08
C LEU A 289 1.16 3.37 -14.13
N SER A 290 2.04 2.82 -14.96
CA SER A 290 2.31 1.38 -15.05
C SER A 290 3.81 1.11 -14.91
N PRO A 291 4.41 1.31 -13.72
CA PRO A 291 5.84 1.08 -13.51
C PRO A 291 6.28 -0.36 -13.82
N TYR A 292 5.33 -1.29 -13.90
CA TYR A 292 5.54 -2.66 -14.32
C TYR A 292 6.18 -2.78 -15.72
N VAL A 293 5.88 -1.85 -16.64
CA VAL A 293 6.35 -1.94 -18.04
C VAL A 293 7.84 -1.61 -18.20
N ASP A 294 8.41 -0.80 -17.29
CA ASP A 294 9.80 -0.33 -17.37
C ASP A 294 10.46 -0.31 -15.99
N VAL A 295 11.04 -1.43 -15.61
CA VAL A 295 11.71 -1.60 -14.33
C VAL A 295 13.16 -1.10 -14.41
N ASN A 296 13.49 -0.05 -13.66
CA ASN A 296 14.84 0.47 -13.54
C ASN A 296 15.68 -0.42 -12.60
N PRO A 297 16.86 -0.93 -13.03
CA PRO A 297 17.74 -1.72 -12.18
C PRO A 297 18.36 -0.94 -11.01
N ASP A 298 18.38 0.39 -11.09
CA ASP A 298 18.96 1.27 -10.07
C ASP A 298 17.94 1.72 -9.02
N TYR A 299 16.72 1.15 -9.00
CA TYR A 299 15.76 1.44 -7.93
C TYR A 299 16.36 1.14 -6.55
N PRO A 300 16.06 1.96 -5.53
CA PRO A 300 16.53 1.71 -4.17
C PRO A 300 15.97 0.40 -3.62
N CYS A 301 16.47 -0.04 -2.46
CA CYS A 301 15.91 -1.22 -1.79
C CYS A 301 14.38 -1.12 -1.71
N THR A 302 13.71 -2.22 -2.04
CA THR A 302 12.27 -2.25 -2.24
C THR A 302 11.61 -3.31 -1.36
N PHE A 303 10.63 -2.92 -0.58
CA PHE A 303 9.73 -3.82 0.14
C PHE A 303 8.41 -3.91 -0.61
N ILE A 304 7.91 -5.11 -0.87
CA ILE A 304 6.60 -5.34 -1.49
C ILE A 304 5.79 -6.27 -0.61
N THR A 305 4.53 -5.95 -0.38
CA THR A 305 3.62 -6.84 0.33
C THR A 305 2.25 -6.90 -0.33
N VAL A 306 1.61 -8.08 -0.25
CA VAL A 306 0.27 -8.29 -0.82
C VAL A 306 -0.47 -9.40 -0.08
N GLY A 307 -1.80 -9.36 -0.13
CA GLY A 307 -2.66 -10.45 0.36
C GLY A 307 -2.87 -11.53 -0.70
N GLU A 308 -3.00 -12.80 -0.27
CA GLU A 308 -3.24 -13.94 -1.17
C GLU A 308 -4.54 -13.82 -1.99
N HIS A 309 -5.55 -13.19 -1.42
CA HIS A 309 -6.85 -12.97 -2.07
C HIS A 309 -7.05 -11.49 -2.50
N ASP A 310 -5.95 -10.82 -2.79
CA ASP A 310 -5.95 -9.47 -3.38
C ASP A 310 -6.01 -9.58 -4.90
N PHE A 311 -6.86 -8.78 -5.57
CA PHE A 311 -6.94 -8.76 -7.03
C PHE A 311 -5.64 -8.26 -7.70
N LEU A 312 -4.75 -7.58 -6.94
CA LEU A 312 -3.43 -7.15 -7.37
C LEU A 312 -2.31 -8.16 -7.04
N MET A 313 -2.63 -9.31 -6.43
CA MET A 313 -1.62 -10.29 -6.00
C MET A 313 -0.71 -10.71 -7.14
N ILE A 314 -1.27 -11.03 -8.30
CA ILE A 314 -0.49 -11.55 -9.43
C ILE A 314 0.49 -10.49 -9.94
N GLU A 315 0.04 -9.23 -10.10
CA GLU A 315 0.91 -8.16 -10.58
C GLU A 315 1.99 -7.78 -9.57
N CYS A 316 1.66 -7.78 -8.27
CA CYS A 316 2.63 -7.50 -7.20
C CYS A 316 3.75 -8.55 -7.16
N LEU A 317 3.41 -9.84 -7.23
CA LEU A 317 4.39 -10.93 -7.24
C LEU A 317 5.22 -10.93 -8.55
N ALA A 318 4.60 -10.66 -9.68
CA ALA A 318 5.28 -10.51 -10.96
C ALA A 318 6.25 -9.33 -10.97
N TYR A 319 5.86 -8.21 -10.35
CA TYR A 319 6.72 -7.04 -10.22
C TYR A 319 7.93 -7.33 -9.32
N ALA A 320 7.71 -8.00 -8.18
CA ALA A 320 8.79 -8.45 -7.31
C ALA A 320 9.79 -9.34 -8.06
N ALA A 321 9.31 -10.26 -8.89
CA ALA A 321 10.16 -11.12 -9.72
C ALA A 321 10.96 -10.31 -10.76
N LYS A 322 10.34 -9.30 -11.39
CA LYS A 322 11.03 -8.39 -12.32
C LYS A 322 12.11 -7.56 -11.65
N LEU A 323 11.83 -6.99 -10.48
CA LEU A 323 12.80 -6.24 -9.66
C LEU A 323 13.99 -7.12 -9.29
N THR A 324 13.73 -8.31 -8.75
CA THR A 324 14.78 -9.30 -8.41
C THR A 324 15.62 -9.69 -9.62
N LYS A 325 14.99 -9.96 -10.77
CA LYS A 325 15.71 -10.28 -12.03
C LYS A 325 16.60 -9.13 -12.50
N LYS A 326 16.22 -7.89 -12.21
CA LYS A 326 16.99 -6.68 -12.53
C LYS A 326 18.10 -6.38 -11.50
N GLY A 327 18.18 -7.13 -10.40
CA GLY A 327 19.19 -6.96 -9.35
C GLY A 327 18.81 -5.95 -8.27
N VAL A 328 17.58 -5.48 -8.23
CA VAL A 328 17.10 -4.61 -7.14
C VAL A 328 17.01 -5.41 -5.84
N ASP A 329 17.55 -4.89 -4.75
CA ASP A 329 17.43 -5.46 -3.39
C ASP A 329 15.95 -5.44 -2.97
N THR A 330 15.27 -6.60 -3.08
CA THR A 330 13.81 -6.69 -2.96
C THR A 330 13.41 -7.68 -1.87
N GLU A 331 12.62 -7.23 -0.91
CA GLU A 331 11.98 -8.07 0.11
C GLU A 331 10.49 -8.16 -0.18
N THR A 332 9.96 -9.38 -0.27
CA THR A 332 8.55 -9.61 -0.63
C THR A 332 7.83 -10.40 0.45
N VAL A 333 6.67 -9.91 0.89
CA VAL A 333 5.84 -10.57 1.91
C VAL A 333 4.44 -10.84 1.35
N LEU A 334 4.02 -12.11 1.42
CA LEU A 334 2.66 -12.54 1.06
C LEU A 334 1.90 -12.95 2.33
N TYR A 335 0.77 -12.27 2.60
CA TYR A 335 -0.12 -12.67 3.70
C TYR A 335 -1.24 -13.58 3.21
N ARG A 336 -1.22 -14.84 3.63
CA ARG A 336 -2.27 -15.78 3.27
C ARG A 336 -3.62 -15.39 3.86
N GLY A 337 -4.65 -15.68 3.09
CA GLY A 337 -6.04 -15.49 3.48
C GLY A 337 -6.53 -14.04 3.51
N LEU A 338 -5.67 -13.06 3.23
CA LEU A 338 -6.03 -11.65 3.22
C LEU A 338 -6.34 -11.15 1.80
N GLY A 339 -7.24 -10.16 1.75
CA GLY A 339 -7.59 -9.42 0.53
C GLY A 339 -6.92 -8.05 0.48
N HIS A 340 -7.44 -7.18 -0.38
CA HIS A 340 -6.93 -5.82 -0.58
C HIS A 340 -7.11 -4.93 0.66
N ALA A 341 -6.18 -3.98 0.86
CA ALA A 341 -6.23 -2.95 1.91
C ALA A 341 -6.27 -3.51 3.36
N TYR A 342 -5.59 -4.64 3.59
CA TYR A 342 -5.54 -5.21 4.94
C TYR A 342 -4.75 -4.35 5.92
N GLY A 343 -3.81 -3.52 5.46
CA GLY A 343 -3.05 -2.58 6.30
C GLY A 343 -3.91 -1.57 7.04
N ASP A 344 -5.09 -1.21 6.50
CA ASP A 344 -6.04 -0.28 7.12
C ASP A 344 -6.73 -0.85 8.37
N ASN A 345 -6.53 -2.13 8.67
CA ASN A 345 -7.27 -2.84 9.71
C ASN A 345 -6.43 -3.09 10.99
N VAL A 346 -5.56 -2.13 11.33
CA VAL A 346 -4.79 -2.16 12.58
C VAL A 346 -5.71 -2.33 13.79
N GLY A 347 -5.36 -3.25 14.69
CA GLY A 347 -6.15 -3.59 15.86
C GLY A 347 -7.35 -4.52 15.59
N VAL A 348 -7.65 -4.79 14.29
CA VAL A 348 -8.73 -5.69 13.83
C VAL A 348 -8.13 -7.00 13.30
N TYR A 349 -7.10 -6.92 12.46
CA TYR A 349 -6.36 -8.08 11.97
C TYR A 349 -4.94 -8.12 12.56
N PRO A 350 -4.49 -9.25 13.11
CA PRO A 350 -3.13 -9.36 13.64
C PRO A 350 -2.06 -9.15 12.55
N GLN A 351 -2.36 -9.50 11.29
CA GLN A 351 -1.47 -9.29 10.16
C GLN A 351 -1.21 -7.80 9.86
N SER A 352 -2.14 -6.90 10.18
CA SER A 352 -1.92 -5.45 10.03
C SER A 352 -0.90 -4.92 11.05
N GLU A 353 -0.87 -5.50 12.25
CA GLU A 353 0.17 -5.20 13.24
C GLU A 353 1.50 -5.85 12.85
N ASP A 354 1.50 -7.08 12.34
CA ASP A 354 2.68 -7.76 11.81
C ASP A 354 3.29 -6.97 10.64
N LEU A 355 2.45 -6.43 9.75
CA LEU A 355 2.89 -5.55 8.65
C LEU A 355 3.65 -4.32 9.17
N ALA A 356 3.16 -3.67 10.23
CA ALA A 356 3.86 -2.53 10.82
C ALA A 356 5.25 -2.92 11.37
N ILE A 357 5.38 -4.14 11.89
CA ILE A 357 6.66 -4.70 12.36
C ILE A 357 7.60 -4.94 11.18
N GLU A 358 7.14 -5.60 10.12
CA GLU A 358 7.95 -5.89 8.92
C GLU A 358 8.42 -4.59 8.23
N MET A 359 7.54 -3.60 8.08
CA MET A 359 7.90 -2.29 7.55
C MET A 359 8.96 -1.60 8.42
N GLY A 360 8.77 -1.62 9.73
CA GLY A 360 9.73 -1.06 10.67
C GLY A 360 11.10 -1.74 10.60
N ASN A 361 11.12 -3.07 10.53
CA ASN A 361 12.34 -3.86 10.40
C ASN A 361 13.08 -3.53 9.10
N PHE A 362 12.36 -3.43 7.98
CA PHE A 362 12.93 -3.04 6.69
C PHE A 362 13.61 -1.66 6.77
N ILE A 363 12.90 -0.64 7.29
CA ILE A 363 13.44 0.71 7.44
C ILE A 363 14.70 0.71 8.31
N LEU A 364 14.65 0.07 9.49
CA LEU A 364 15.78 0.04 10.42
C LEU A 364 16.99 -0.74 9.87
N LYS A 365 16.75 -1.80 9.09
CA LYS A 365 17.79 -2.60 8.42
C LYS A 365 18.54 -1.76 7.39
N HIS A 366 17.82 -1.01 6.57
CA HIS A 366 18.39 -0.27 5.44
C HIS A 366 18.84 1.16 5.80
N SER A 367 18.41 1.72 6.93
CA SER A 367 18.87 3.01 7.42
C SER A 367 20.30 2.98 7.97
N ARG A 368 20.82 1.80 8.31
CA ARG A 368 22.16 1.62 8.91
C ARG A 368 23.28 1.38 7.87
N LYS A 369 22.89 1.26 6.61
CA LYS A 369 23.82 1.09 5.48
C LYS A 369 24.03 2.45 4.80
#